data_ab907fa4f91c3c9b8f66c98ef3d7eb74
#
_entry.id   ab907fa4f91c3c9b8f66c98ef3d7eb74
#
_cell.length_a   1.000
_cell.length_b   1.000
_cell.length_c   1.000
_cell.angle_alpha   90.00
_cell.angle_beta   90.00
_cell.angle_gamma   90.00
#
_symmetry.space_group_name_H-M   'P 1'
#
loop_
_entity.id
_entity.type
_entity.pdbx_description
1 polymer ?
#
loop_
_entity_poly.entity_id
_entity_poly.type
_entity_poly.pdbx_seq_one_letter_code
_entity_poly.pdbx_strand_id
1 'polypeptide(L)'
;MKINRLLVSVLIICGLFSNVVSGASLVKAKMLSDHGLAAEAKLELIEIIHSRSADGDKASAYYQLGGIAFDENSISVALQSWTTLVDQYPSSPEAALVQEKIKSLSEVVGESAKQSVNNAVASSYLRHADFWSKSKSNKFTIDSSWIPNVDAAIKWYDKVIDEFPNSVASDVAYQDKLRTILGWKDSGQYGSRHGIKRSFSMYMPQLLATFGEWVKEHPDSSTIQAFRYQIAQVYWNQKDWDNTRLWLNKIITAAGEGDSFYKDTAIRRLAKIEY
;
A
#
# COMPACT_ATOMS: atom_id res chain seq x y z
N MET A 1 -82.02 31.63 -1.47
CA MET A 1 -81.11 30.54 -1.92
C MET A 1 -79.70 30.85 -1.46
N LYS A 2 -79.24 30.23 -0.33
CA LYS A 2 -77.93 30.53 0.29
C LYS A 2 -76.95 29.43 -0.15
N ILE A 3 -75.87 29.84 -0.87
CA ILE A 3 -74.78 28.95 -1.29
C ILE A 3 -73.67 29.13 -0.24
N ASN A 4 -73.49 28.08 0.59
CA ASN A 4 -72.37 27.95 1.50
C ASN A 4 -71.08 27.68 0.73
N ARG A 5 -70.11 28.59 0.87
CA ARG A 5 -68.74 28.38 0.45
C ARG A 5 -67.99 27.61 1.54
N LEU A 6 -67.74 26.38 1.32
CA LEU A 6 -66.83 25.57 2.12
C LEU A 6 -65.36 25.92 1.69
N LEU A 7 -64.64 26.59 2.55
CA LEU A 7 -63.21 26.84 2.44
C LEU A 7 -62.48 25.54 2.84
N VAL A 8 -61.96 24.83 1.85
CA VAL A 8 -61.08 23.70 2.10
C VAL A 8 -59.64 24.27 2.29
N SER A 9 -59.23 24.36 3.55
CA SER A 9 -57.85 24.65 3.88
C SER A 9 -56.99 23.41 3.64
N VAL A 10 -56.25 23.40 2.54
CA VAL A 10 -55.20 22.41 2.30
C VAL A 10 -54.00 22.80 3.14
N LEU A 11 -53.80 22.12 4.24
CA LEU A 11 -52.58 22.15 5.02
C LEU A 11 -51.48 21.42 4.24
N ILE A 12 -50.63 22.18 3.59
CA ILE A 12 -49.38 21.65 2.99
C ILE A 12 -48.44 21.41 4.18
N ILE A 13 -48.41 20.17 4.67
CA ILE A 13 -47.37 19.70 5.57
C ILE A 13 -46.12 19.51 4.69
N CYS A 14 -45.30 20.57 4.58
CA CYS A 14 -43.92 20.39 4.14
C CYS A 14 -43.18 19.58 5.22
N GLY A 15 -43.25 18.29 5.10
CA GLY A 15 -42.36 17.39 5.84
C GLY A 15 -40.93 17.68 5.40
N LEU A 16 -40.21 18.41 6.25
CA LEU A 16 -38.77 18.43 6.22
C LEU A 16 -38.29 17.02 6.47
N PHE A 17 -38.15 16.22 5.39
CA PHE A 17 -37.28 15.06 5.44
C PHE A 17 -35.86 15.61 5.64
N SER A 18 -35.51 15.85 6.91
CA SER A 18 -34.13 15.86 7.29
C SER A 18 -33.59 14.50 6.91
N ASN A 19 -32.87 14.41 5.81
CA ASN A 19 -31.96 13.31 5.55
C ASN A 19 -30.96 13.33 6.72
N VAL A 20 -31.32 12.64 7.79
CA VAL A 20 -30.36 12.23 8.79
C VAL A 20 -29.48 11.25 8.03
N VAL A 21 -28.38 11.75 7.47
CA VAL A 21 -27.26 10.90 7.08
C VAL A 21 -26.86 10.27 8.41
N SER A 22 -27.39 9.07 8.64
CA SER A 22 -27.01 8.24 9.80
C SER A 22 -25.54 7.94 9.58
N GLY A 23 -24.66 8.76 10.16
CA GLY A 23 -23.25 8.48 10.22
C GLY A 23 -23.02 7.10 10.82
N ALA A 24 -21.92 6.48 10.46
CA ALA A 24 -21.52 5.21 11.02
C ALA A 24 -21.52 5.25 12.55
N SER A 25 -22.03 4.22 13.20
CA SER A 25 -22.12 4.21 14.66
C SER A 25 -21.73 2.85 15.25
N LEU A 26 -21.02 2.89 16.36
CA LEU A 26 -20.60 1.70 17.13
C LEU A 26 -21.80 0.84 17.57
N VAL A 27 -22.91 1.48 17.91
CA VAL A 27 -24.16 0.78 18.31
C VAL A 27 -24.71 -0.01 17.14
N LYS A 28 -24.78 0.59 15.96
CA LYS A 28 -25.23 -0.08 14.74
C LYS A 28 -24.31 -1.23 14.35
N ALA A 29 -22.99 -1.01 14.39
CA ALA A 29 -22.01 -2.05 14.12
C ALA A 29 -22.19 -3.25 15.07
N LYS A 30 -22.34 -2.97 16.37
CA LYS A 30 -22.60 -4.02 17.37
C LYS A 30 -23.90 -4.79 17.09
N MET A 31 -24.99 -4.10 16.82
CA MET A 31 -26.27 -4.74 16.48
C MET A 31 -26.15 -5.64 15.24
N LEU A 32 -25.47 -5.17 14.21
CA LEU A 32 -25.22 -5.97 13.00
C LEU A 32 -24.44 -7.25 13.34
N SER A 33 -23.37 -7.12 14.12
CA SER A 33 -22.56 -8.25 14.57
C SER A 33 -23.38 -9.25 15.41
N ASP A 34 -24.14 -8.75 16.38
CA ASP A 34 -24.97 -9.57 17.28
C ASP A 34 -26.06 -10.37 16.51
N HIS A 35 -26.45 -9.90 15.32
CA HIS A 35 -27.41 -10.57 14.43
C HIS A 35 -26.72 -11.41 13.32
N GLY A 36 -25.40 -11.64 13.40
CA GLY A 36 -24.67 -12.47 12.44
C GLY A 36 -24.35 -11.77 11.11
N LEU A 37 -24.58 -10.45 11.01
CA LEU A 37 -24.26 -9.63 9.83
C LEU A 37 -22.84 -9.06 9.96
N ALA A 38 -21.85 -9.96 10.07
CA ALA A 38 -20.46 -9.61 10.34
C ALA A 38 -19.82 -8.75 9.23
N ALA A 39 -20.19 -8.99 7.97
CA ALA A 39 -19.66 -8.21 6.84
C ALA A 39 -20.11 -6.75 6.90
N GLU A 40 -21.39 -6.52 7.17
CA GLU A 40 -22.00 -5.19 7.31
C GLU A 40 -21.47 -4.48 8.57
N ALA A 41 -21.31 -5.21 9.67
CA ALA A 41 -20.70 -4.68 10.89
C ALA A 41 -19.27 -4.19 10.64
N LYS A 42 -18.45 -4.97 9.93
CA LYS A 42 -17.08 -4.57 9.55
C LYS A 42 -17.06 -3.32 8.69
N LEU A 43 -17.96 -3.18 7.72
CA LEU A 43 -18.05 -1.97 6.89
C LEU A 43 -18.38 -0.74 7.75
N GLU A 44 -19.32 -0.84 8.67
CA GLU A 44 -19.66 0.23 9.58
C GLU A 44 -18.48 0.65 10.46
N LEU A 45 -17.73 -0.32 11.01
CA LEU A 45 -16.55 -0.07 11.82
C LEU A 45 -15.42 0.59 11.02
N ILE A 46 -15.19 0.14 9.79
CA ILE A 46 -14.21 0.73 8.87
C ILE A 46 -14.57 2.19 8.56
N GLU A 47 -15.86 2.49 8.37
CA GLU A 47 -16.31 3.86 8.15
C GLU A 47 -16.01 4.76 9.36
N ILE A 48 -16.23 4.27 10.59
CA ILE A 48 -15.88 4.99 11.82
C ILE A 48 -14.36 5.28 11.87
N ILE A 49 -13.54 4.27 11.60
CA ILE A 49 -12.07 4.38 11.62
C ILE A 49 -11.58 5.46 10.65
N HIS A 50 -12.16 5.54 9.46
CA HIS A 50 -11.76 6.49 8.42
C HIS A 50 -12.47 7.86 8.49
N SER A 51 -13.47 7.98 9.35
CA SER A 51 -14.21 9.24 9.55
C SER A 51 -13.46 10.22 10.45
N ARG A 52 -14.07 11.38 10.69
CA ARG A 52 -13.63 12.36 11.70
C ARG A 52 -14.15 12.04 13.11
N SER A 53 -14.48 10.79 13.40
CA SER A 53 -14.89 10.35 14.72
C SER A 53 -13.83 10.59 15.78
N ALA A 54 -14.25 10.69 17.03
CA ALA A 54 -13.34 10.84 18.17
C ALA A 54 -12.39 9.62 18.28
N ASP A 55 -11.20 9.82 18.82
CA ASP A 55 -10.20 8.75 18.98
C ASP A 55 -10.74 7.58 19.82
N GLY A 56 -11.58 7.84 20.82
CA GLY A 56 -12.27 6.80 21.60
C GLY A 56 -13.20 5.92 20.74
N ASP A 57 -13.93 6.52 19.80
CA ASP A 57 -14.80 5.77 18.90
C ASP A 57 -13.97 4.91 17.92
N LYS A 58 -12.84 5.44 17.44
CA LYS A 58 -11.92 4.69 16.57
C LYS A 58 -11.25 3.54 17.32
N ALA A 59 -10.84 3.77 18.57
CA ALA A 59 -10.30 2.73 19.44
C ALA A 59 -11.32 1.59 19.63
N SER A 60 -12.55 1.95 19.97
CA SER A 60 -13.65 0.99 20.10
C SER A 60 -13.96 0.26 18.78
N ALA A 61 -13.85 0.96 17.64
CA ALA A 61 -14.05 0.35 16.33
C ALA A 61 -12.96 -0.68 16.00
N TYR A 62 -11.69 -0.39 16.25
CA TYR A 62 -10.59 -1.37 16.10
C TYR A 62 -10.76 -2.56 17.04
N TYR A 63 -11.20 -2.33 18.28
CA TYR A 63 -11.47 -3.39 19.25
C TYR A 63 -12.54 -4.35 18.73
N GLN A 64 -13.68 -3.83 18.27
CA GLN A 64 -14.80 -4.63 17.74
C GLN A 64 -14.41 -5.33 16.43
N LEU A 65 -13.67 -4.63 15.53
CA LEU A 65 -13.21 -5.21 14.27
C LEU A 65 -12.31 -6.43 14.51
N GLY A 66 -11.38 -6.32 15.45
CA GLY A 66 -10.55 -7.43 15.87
C GLY A 66 -11.35 -8.57 16.51
N GLY A 67 -12.38 -8.25 17.31
CA GLY A 67 -13.28 -9.24 17.89
C GLY A 67 -14.04 -10.04 16.83
N ILE A 68 -14.67 -9.36 15.88
CA ILE A 68 -15.38 -10.02 14.77
C ILE A 68 -14.44 -10.91 13.96
N ALA A 69 -13.24 -10.43 13.66
CA ALA A 69 -12.25 -11.20 12.92
C ALA A 69 -11.80 -12.46 13.71
N PHE A 70 -11.67 -12.34 15.02
CA PHE A 70 -11.33 -13.46 15.90
C PHE A 70 -12.43 -14.53 15.88
N ASP A 71 -13.69 -14.12 16.01
CA ASP A 71 -14.86 -15.01 15.98
C ASP A 71 -15.01 -15.73 14.63
N GLU A 72 -14.57 -15.08 13.54
CA GLU A 72 -14.48 -15.68 12.20
C GLU A 72 -13.25 -16.57 11.99
N ASN A 73 -12.47 -16.84 13.03
CA ASN A 73 -11.20 -17.57 12.95
C ASN A 73 -10.14 -16.90 12.03
N SER A 74 -10.29 -15.60 11.78
CA SER A 74 -9.34 -14.78 11.02
C SER A 74 -8.32 -14.16 11.95
N ILE A 75 -7.51 -15.01 12.61
CA ILE A 75 -6.62 -14.63 13.72
C ILE A 75 -5.63 -13.53 13.31
N SER A 76 -5.11 -13.58 12.08
CA SER A 76 -4.20 -12.56 11.55
C SER A 76 -4.84 -11.17 11.49
N VAL A 77 -6.10 -11.08 11.05
CA VAL A 77 -6.85 -9.83 10.97
C VAL A 77 -7.19 -9.31 12.36
N ALA A 78 -7.54 -10.21 13.29
CA ALA A 78 -7.78 -9.85 14.68
C ALA A 78 -6.55 -9.24 15.34
N LEU A 79 -5.39 -9.92 15.23
CA LEU A 79 -4.12 -9.42 15.77
C LEU A 79 -3.73 -8.08 15.15
N GLN A 80 -3.86 -7.92 13.83
CA GLN A 80 -3.58 -6.66 13.16
C GLN A 80 -4.44 -5.51 13.72
N SER A 81 -5.76 -5.73 13.82
CA SER A 81 -6.68 -4.70 14.33
C SER A 81 -6.34 -4.31 15.77
N TRP A 82 -6.05 -5.29 16.62
CA TRP A 82 -5.71 -5.04 18.02
C TRP A 82 -4.32 -4.45 18.21
N THR A 83 -3.33 -4.83 17.40
CA THR A 83 -2.00 -4.20 17.42
C THR A 83 -2.12 -2.73 16.99
N THR A 84 -2.86 -2.46 15.91
CA THR A 84 -3.12 -1.06 15.48
C THR A 84 -3.81 -0.25 16.56
N LEU A 85 -4.76 -0.85 17.29
CA LEU A 85 -5.42 -0.22 18.44
C LEU A 85 -4.40 0.18 19.52
N VAL A 86 -3.52 -0.75 19.91
CA VAL A 86 -2.51 -0.49 20.95
C VAL A 86 -1.50 0.57 20.50
N ASP A 87 -1.10 0.55 19.24
CA ASP A 87 -0.10 1.47 18.70
C ASP A 87 -0.64 2.89 18.52
N GLN A 88 -1.87 3.01 18.01
CA GLN A 88 -2.45 4.33 17.70
C GLN A 88 -3.20 4.94 18.88
N TYR A 89 -3.78 4.11 19.77
CA TYR A 89 -4.62 4.55 20.88
C TYR A 89 -4.19 3.90 22.21
N PRO A 90 -2.91 3.99 22.60
CA PRO A 90 -2.35 3.27 23.75
C PRO A 90 -3.02 3.60 25.08
N SER A 91 -3.63 4.79 25.19
CA SER A 91 -4.31 5.25 26.41
C SER A 91 -5.79 4.86 26.46
N SER A 92 -6.31 4.18 25.45
CA SER A 92 -7.72 3.78 25.46
C SER A 92 -7.97 2.58 26.38
N PRO A 93 -9.16 2.49 26.98
CA PRO A 93 -9.54 1.30 27.77
C PRO A 93 -9.46 0.00 26.97
N GLU A 94 -9.82 0.07 25.68
CA GLU A 94 -9.80 -1.06 24.77
C GLU A 94 -8.39 -1.58 24.52
N ALA A 95 -7.39 -0.68 24.45
CA ALA A 95 -5.99 -1.08 24.28
C ALA A 95 -5.51 -1.95 25.47
N ALA A 96 -5.88 -1.57 26.71
CA ALA A 96 -5.57 -2.37 27.88
C ALA A 96 -6.23 -3.76 27.83
N LEU A 97 -7.48 -3.84 27.35
CA LEU A 97 -8.20 -5.11 27.25
C LEU A 97 -7.60 -6.09 26.24
N VAL A 98 -7.00 -5.58 25.16
CA VAL A 98 -6.46 -6.45 24.11
C VAL A 98 -5.01 -6.85 24.32
N GLN A 99 -4.24 -6.15 25.15
CA GLN A 99 -2.83 -6.48 25.40
C GLN A 99 -2.64 -7.91 25.88
N GLU A 100 -3.45 -8.37 26.84
CA GLU A 100 -3.44 -9.76 27.32
C GLU A 100 -3.82 -10.75 26.22
N LYS A 101 -4.81 -10.42 25.39
CA LYS A 101 -5.22 -11.26 24.25
C LYS A 101 -4.13 -11.36 23.20
N ILE A 102 -3.49 -10.25 22.86
CA ILE A 102 -2.36 -10.23 21.91
C ILE A 102 -1.23 -11.09 22.44
N LYS A 103 -0.87 -10.94 23.72
CA LYS A 103 0.18 -11.73 24.36
C LYS A 103 -0.13 -13.22 24.31
N SER A 104 -1.31 -13.62 24.79
CA SER A 104 -1.72 -15.03 24.81
C SER A 104 -1.77 -15.66 23.43
N LEU A 105 -2.30 -14.92 22.42
CA LEU A 105 -2.33 -15.40 21.05
C LEU A 105 -0.92 -15.48 20.45
N SER A 106 -0.07 -14.52 20.73
CA SER A 106 1.33 -14.52 20.26
C SER A 106 2.11 -15.71 20.82
N GLU A 107 1.85 -16.11 22.06
CA GLU A 107 2.46 -17.28 22.69
C GLU A 107 1.98 -18.60 22.09
N VAL A 108 0.67 -18.70 21.77
CA VAL A 108 0.06 -19.92 21.20
C VAL A 108 0.36 -20.08 19.72
N VAL A 109 0.36 -18.97 18.99
CA VAL A 109 0.49 -18.93 17.53
C VAL A 109 1.95 -18.94 17.08
N GLY A 110 2.87 -18.63 18.00
CA GLY A 110 4.32 -18.68 17.76
C GLY A 110 4.85 -17.68 16.74
N GLU A 111 6.16 -17.72 16.55
CA GLU A 111 6.89 -16.81 15.63
C GLU A 111 6.39 -16.92 14.16
N SER A 112 5.99 -18.12 13.75
CA SER A 112 5.48 -18.35 12.36
C SER A 112 4.18 -17.62 12.07
N ALA A 113 3.34 -17.34 13.05
CA ALA A 113 2.12 -16.60 12.81
C ALA A 113 2.30 -15.09 12.87
N LYS A 114 3.20 -14.59 13.71
CA LYS A 114 3.68 -13.20 13.59
C LYS A 114 4.16 -12.93 12.18
N GLN A 115 4.97 -13.84 11.64
CA GLN A 115 5.46 -13.74 10.27
C GLN A 115 4.34 -13.81 9.25
N SER A 116 3.30 -14.62 9.46
CA SER A 116 2.11 -14.68 8.59
C SER A 116 1.30 -13.39 8.65
N VAL A 117 1.13 -12.79 9.82
CA VAL A 117 0.46 -11.49 9.99
C VAL A 117 1.25 -10.39 9.28
N ASN A 118 2.55 -10.30 9.53
CA ASN A 118 3.42 -9.33 8.90
C ASN A 118 3.40 -9.47 7.37
N ASN A 119 3.43 -10.69 6.85
CA ASN A 119 3.33 -10.95 5.42
C ASN A 119 1.97 -10.53 4.85
N ALA A 120 0.87 -10.72 5.59
CA ALA A 120 -0.47 -10.31 5.15
C ALA A 120 -0.60 -8.78 5.12
N VAL A 121 -0.07 -8.07 6.13
CA VAL A 121 -0.05 -6.60 6.18
C VAL A 121 0.83 -6.04 5.06
N ALA A 122 2.06 -6.52 4.93
CA ALA A 122 2.98 -6.12 3.88
C ALA A 122 2.37 -6.35 2.47
N SER A 123 1.71 -7.50 2.26
CA SER A 123 0.98 -7.79 1.02
C SER A 123 -0.18 -6.83 0.76
N SER A 124 -0.84 -6.36 1.83
CA SER A 124 -1.89 -5.33 1.69
C SER A 124 -1.30 -4.00 1.25
N TYR A 125 -0.18 -3.57 1.83
CA TYR A 125 0.51 -2.35 1.43
C TYR A 125 1.03 -2.44 -0.01
N LEU A 126 1.59 -3.59 -0.41
CA LEU A 126 2.00 -3.82 -1.79
C LEU A 126 0.83 -3.71 -2.78
N ARG A 127 -0.36 -4.22 -2.43
CA ARG A 127 -1.56 -4.06 -3.26
C ARG A 127 -1.99 -2.59 -3.39
N HIS A 128 -1.89 -1.80 -2.31
CA HIS A 128 -2.15 -0.36 -2.36
C HIS A 128 -1.13 0.37 -3.25
N ALA A 129 0.15 0.04 -3.12
CA ALA A 129 1.19 0.60 -3.96
C ALA A 129 0.95 0.26 -5.45
N ASP A 130 0.63 -1.01 -5.74
CA ASP A 130 0.32 -1.49 -7.09
C ASP A 130 -0.90 -0.79 -7.70
N PHE A 131 -1.96 -0.58 -6.92
CA PHE A 131 -3.12 0.20 -7.34
C PHE A 131 -2.72 1.61 -7.80
N TRP A 132 -1.91 2.32 -7.01
CA TRP A 132 -1.47 3.67 -7.36
C TRP A 132 -0.49 3.68 -8.53
N SER A 133 0.42 2.72 -8.61
CA SER A 133 1.39 2.63 -9.71
C SER A 133 0.74 2.35 -11.06
N LYS A 134 -0.37 1.60 -11.09
CA LYS A 134 -1.12 1.20 -12.31
C LYS A 134 -2.26 2.14 -12.68
N SER A 135 -2.57 3.15 -11.89
CA SER A 135 -3.82 3.91 -11.96
C SER A 135 -4.04 4.80 -13.19
N LYS A 136 -3.17 4.73 -14.20
CA LYS A 136 -3.33 5.52 -15.45
C LYS A 136 -4.55 5.17 -16.29
N SER A 137 -5.10 3.99 -16.13
CA SER A 137 -6.24 3.53 -16.94
C SER A 137 -7.58 3.74 -16.25
N ASN A 138 -7.60 4.19 -15.01
CA ASN A 138 -8.83 4.25 -14.26
C ASN A 138 -9.54 5.58 -14.43
N LYS A 139 -10.78 5.49 -14.91
CA LYS A 139 -11.76 6.55 -15.00
C LYS A 139 -12.19 7.14 -13.64
N PHE A 140 -11.57 6.71 -12.56
CA PHE A 140 -11.75 7.24 -11.22
C PHE A 140 -10.68 8.29 -10.95
N THR A 141 -10.94 9.50 -11.36
CA THR A 141 -10.34 10.67 -10.73
C THR A 141 -10.98 10.84 -9.37
N ILE A 142 -10.37 10.24 -8.35
CA ILE A 142 -10.65 10.69 -6.99
C ILE A 142 -10.04 12.08 -6.91
N ASP A 143 -10.84 13.04 -6.51
CA ASP A 143 -10.50 14.48 -6.46
C ASP A 143 -9.45 14.83 -5.38
N SER A 144 -8.75 13.86 -4.86
CA SER A 144 -7.52 13.98 -4.06
C SER A 144 -6.25 14.00 -4.91
N SER A 145 -6.38 14.36 -6.16
CA SER A 145 -5.41 14.29 -7.24
C SER A 145 -4.22 15.25 -7.18
N TRP A 146 -4.03 15.95 -6.08
CA TRP A 146 -2.83 16.77 -5.86
C TRP A 146 -1.58 15.96 -5.46
N ILE A 147 -1.73 14.68 -5.08
CA ILE A 147 -0.59 13.78 -4.93
C ILE A 147 -0.46 12.98 -6.23
N PRO A 148 0.65 13.13 -6.98
CA PRO A 148 0.90 12.29 -8.15
C PRO A 148 0.81 10.80 -7.80
N ASN A 149 0.17 10.01 -8.64
CA ASN A 149 -0.02 8.57 -8.41
C ASN A 149 1.29 7.83 -8.10
N VAL A 150 2.38 8.24 -8.77
CA VAL A 150 3.72 7.70 -8.52
C VAL A 150 4.18 7.98 -7.10
N ASP A 151 3.98 9.19 -6.59
CA ASP A 151 4.38 9.55 -5.22
C ASP A 151 3.52 8.83 -4.18
N ALA A 152 2.24 8.61 -4.47
CA ALA A 152 1.37 7.80 -3.62
C ALA A 152 1.81 6.33 -3.59
N ALA A 153 2.18 5.75 -4.74
CA ALA A 153 2.73 4.40 -4.81
C ALA A 153 4.04 4.29 -4.02
N ILE A 154 4.96 5.24 -4.19
CA ILE A 154 6.24 5.27 -3.49
C ILE A 154 6.04 5.28 -1.97
N LYS A 155 5.11 6.09 -1.44
CA LYS A 155 4.80 6.11 -0.01
C LYS A 155 4.35 4.76 0.54
N TRP A 156 3.59 3.98 -0.24
CA TRP A 156 3.18 2.65 0.17
C TRP A 156 4.33 1.64 0.11
N TYR A 157 5.24 1.75 -0.88
CA TYR A 157 6.45 0.93 -0.91
C TYR A 157 7.37 1.27 0.26
N ASP A 158 7.58 2.57 0.55
CA ASP A 158 8.39 3.03 1.69
C ASP A 158 7.84 2.45 3.01
N LYS A 159 6.52 2.46 3.17
CA LYS A 159 5.88 1.87 4.35
C LYS A 159 6.16 0.37 4.51
N VAL A 160 6.22 -0.40 3.41
CA VAL A 160 6.62 -1.80 3.47
C VAL A 160 8.08 -1.94 3.88
N ILE A 161 8.96 -1.13 3.29
CA ILE A 161 10.40 -1.15 3.56
C ILE A 161 10.69 -0.81 5.02
N ASP A 162 10.06 0.25 5.53
CA ASP A 162 10.27 0.74 6.89
C ASP A 162 9.71 -0.21 7.96
N GLU A 163 8.52 -0.78 7.73
CA GLU A 163 7.84 -1.62 8.73
C GLU A 163 8.27 -3.09 8.68
N PHE A 164 8.78 -3.56 7.54
CA PHE A 164 9.17 -4.97 7.33
C PHE A 164 10.57 -5.12 6.73
N PRO A 165 11.61 -4.49 7.31
CA PRO A 165 12.96 -4.53 6.76
C PRO A 165 13.48 -5.98 6.67
N ASN A 166 14.40 -6.22 5.74
CA ASN A 166 15.02 -7.53 5.48
C ASN A 166 14.02 -8.66 5.16
N SER A 167 12.77 -8.34 4.85
CA SER A 167 11.74 -9.32 4.48
C SER A 167 11.68 -9.53 2.96
N VAL A 168 11.06 -10.64 2.54
CA VAL A 168 10.73 -10.86 1.12
C VAL A 168 9.82 -9.73 0.59
N ALA A 169 8.95 -9.18 1.45
CA ALA A 169 8.06 -8.09 1.08
C ALA A 169 8.83 -6.80 0.84
N SER A 170 9.86 -6.47 1.63
CA SER A 170 10.72 -5.30 1.40
C SER A 170 11.55 -5.46 0.12
N ASP A 171 12.07 -6.65 -0.16
CA ASP A 171 12.76 -6.91 -1.44
C ASP A 171 11.84 -6.64 -2.64
N VAL A 172 10.60 -7.14 -2.60
CA VAL A 172 9.58 -6.85 -3.63
C VAL A 172 9.24 -5.35 -3.69
N ALA A 173 9.09 -4.70 -2.53
CA ALA A 173 8.77 -3.28 -2.46
C ALA A 173 9.86 -2.41 -3.10
N TYR A 174 11.13 -2.69 -2.84
CA TYR A 174 12.25 -2.01 -3.50
C TYR A 174 12.23 -2.20 -5.02
N GLN A 175 12.04 -3.42 -5.48
CA GLN A 175 11.98 -3.73 -6.92
C GLN A 175 10.83 -2.98 -7.61
N ASP A 176 9.63 -2.99 -7.01
CA ASP A 176 8.45 -2.34 -7.60
C ASP A 176 8.51 -0.82 -7.47
N LYS A 177 9.12 -0.28 -6.41
CA LYS A 177 9.44 1.15 -6.28
C LYS A 177 10.39 1.59 -7.39
N LEU A 178 11.47 0.84 -7.65
CA LEU A 178 12.41 1.10 -8.75
C LEU A 178 11.71 1.06 -10.11
N ARG A 179 10.88 0.06 -10.36
CA ARG A 179 10.07 -0.04 -11.60
C ARG A 179 9.12 1.15 -11.75
N THR A 180 8.49 1.57 -10.66
CA THR A 180 7.58 2.72 -10.62
C THR A 180 8.32 4.03 -10.92
N ILE A 181 9.51 4.23 -10.35
CA ILE A 181 10.37 5.39 -10.64
C ILE A 181 10.81 5.38 -12.11
N LEU A 182 11.13 4.21 -12.66
CA LEU A 182 11.49 4.04 -14.08
C LEU A 182 10.29 4.15 -15.03
N GLY A 183 9.08 4.13 -14.51
CA GLY A 183 7.85 4.18 -15.30
C GLY A 183 7.53 2.89 -16.03
N TRP A 184 7.90 1.76 -15.49
CA TRP A 184 7.63 0.45 -16.07
C TRP A 184 6.30 -0.11 -15.58
N LYS A 185 5.58 -0.77 -16.48
CA LYS A 185 4.22 -1.25 -16.21
C LYS A 185 4.19 -2.59 -15.51
N ASP A 186 5.03 -3.52 -15.97
CA ASP A 186 5.07 -4.91 -15.52
C ASP A 186 6.50 -5.43 -15.55
N SER A 187 6.81 -6.36 -14.65
CA SER A 187 8.13 -6.99 -14.52
C SER A 187 8.57 -7.76 -15.77
N GLY A 188 7.65 -8.11 -16.68
CA GLY A 188 7.92 -8.90 -17.87
C GLY A 188 7.94 -8.11 -19.18
N GLN A 189 7.56 -6.83 -19.19
CA GLN A 189 7.51 -6.06 -20.43
C GLN A 189 8.68 -5.07 -20.50
N TYR A 190 9.77 -5.51 -21.10
CA TYR A 190 10.88 -4.66 -21.47
C TYR A 190 10.39 -3.52 -22.39
N GLY A 191 10.54 -2.27 -21.91
CA GLY A 191 10.40 -1.08 -22.75
C GLY A 191 9.04 -0.41 -22.80
N SER A 192 8.00 -0.91 -22.15
CA SER A 192 6.75 -0.15 -22.04
C SER A 192 6.80 0.86 -20.89
N ARG A 193 7.26 2.06 -21.20
CA ARG A 193 7.25 3.17 -20.25
C ARG A 193 5.83 3.67 -20.03
N HIS A 194 5.32 3.58 -18.82
CA HIS A 194 4.19 4.40 -18.42
C HIS A 194 4.70 5.78 -18.03
N GLY A 195 5.04 6.54 -19.03
CA GLY A 195 5.14 8.00 -19.02
C GLY A 195 5.34 8.62 -17.64
N ILE A 196 6.40 8.27 -16.89
CA ILE A 196 6.89 9.18 -15.89
C ILE A 196 7.27 10.42 -16.66
N LYS A 197 6.45 11.46 -16.52
CA LYS A 197 6.70 12.78 -17.11
C LYS A 197 7.74 13.55 -16.29
N ARG A 198 8.60 12.86 -15.52
CA ARG A 198 9.67 13.49 -14.77
C ARG A 198 10.92 13.53 -15.62
N SER A 199 11.62 14.65 -15.59
CA SER A 199 12.90 14.78 -16.26
C SER A 199 13.92 13.82 -15.64
N PHE A 200 14.90 13.40 -16.42
CA PHE A 200 16.00 12.53 -15.99
C PHE A 200 16.68 13.05 -14.71
N SER A 201 16.96 14.36 -14.66
CA SER A 201 17.58 15.01 -13.49
C SER A 201 16.74 14.92 -12.22
N MET A 202 15.42 14.78 -12.31
CA MET A 202 14.54 14.67 -11.14
C MET A 202 14.43 13.24 -10.62
N TYR A 203 14.30 12.24 -11.50
CA TYR A 203 14.06 10.87 -11.04
C TYR A 203 15.34 10.07 -10.81
N MET A 204 16.44 10.39 -11.51
CA MET A 204 17.67 9.61 -11.46
C MET A 204 18.35 9.59 -10.08
N PRO A 205 18.44 10.71 -9.34
CA PRO A 205 18.96 10.69 -7.98
C PRO A 205 18.14 9.78 -7.04
N GLN A 206 16.80 9.83 -7.12
CA GLN A 206 15.93 8.97 -6.34
C GLN A 206 16.10 7.50 -6.70
N LEU A 207 16.21 7.19 -7.99
CA LEU A 207 16.45 5.84 -8.49
C LEU A 207 17.73 5.25 -7.93
N LEU A 208 18.84 6.00 -8.00
CA LEU A 208 20.15 5.57 -7.52
C LEU A 208 20.18 5.40 -6.00
N ALA A 209 19.57 6.31 -5.25
CA ALA A 209 19.45 6.20 -3.79
C ALA A 209 18.68 4.93 -3.42
N THR A 210 17.48 4.74 -3.97
CA THR A 210 16.65 3.54 -3.74
C THR A 210 17.38 2.24 -4.11
N PHE A 211 18.11 2.25 -5.24
CA PHE A 211 18.89 1.08 -5.66
C PHE A 211 20.04 0.79 -4.69
N GLY A 212 20.71 1.82 -4.19
CA GLY A 212 21.81 1.68 -3.24
C GLY A 212 21.34 1.12 -1.89
N GLU A 213 20.21 1.60 -1.38
CA GLU A 213 19.56 1.11 -0.16
C GLU A 213 19.14 -0.36 -0.33
N TRP A 214 18.47 -0.69 -1.43
CA TRP A 214 18.06 -2.04 -1.74
C TRP A 214 19.21 -3.04 -1.79
N VAL A 215 20.30 -2.73 -2.52
CA VAL A 215 21.47 -3.62 -2.62
C VAL A 215 22.16 -3.82 -1.26
N LYS A 216 22.11 -2.81 -0.38
CA LYS A 216 22.65 -2.90 0.98
C LYS A 216 21.79 -3.80 1.86
N GLU A 217 20.47 -3.71 1.75
CA GLU A 217 19.52 -4.48 2.57
C GLU A 217 19.33 -5.91 2.05
N HIS A 218 19.30 -6.08 0.72
CA HIS A 218 19.07 -7.35 0.05
C HIS A 218 20.20 -7.71 -0.93
N PRO A 219 21.45 -7.92 -0.46
CA PRO A 219 22.62 -8.14 -1.33
C PRO A 219 22.50 -9.40 -2.21
N ASP A 220 21.73 -10.37 -1.76
CA ASP A 220 21.56 -11.68 -2.42
C ASP A 220 20.33 -11.72 -3.36
N SER A 221 19.65 -10.59 -3.59
CA SER A 221 18.50 -10.55 -4.48
C SER A 221 18.90 -10.86 -5.92
N SER A 222 18.27 -11.88 -6.49
CA SER A 222 18.61 -12.40 -7.83
C SER A 222 18.37 -11.41 -8.98
N THR A 223 17.65 -10.31 -8.71
CA THR A 223 17.29 -9.33 -9.74
C THR A 223 18.22 -8.11 -9.77
N ILE A 224 19.21 -8.02 -8.89
CA ILE A 224 20.14 -6.88 -8.83
C ILE A 224 20.85 -6.63 -10.17
N GLN A 225 21.32 -7.68 -10.85
CA GLN A 225 21.99 -7.54 -12.14
C GLN A 225 21.05 -7.00 -13.22
N ALA A 226 19.79 -7.41 -13.19
CA ALA A 226 18.78 -6.88 -14.09
C ALA A 226 18.60 -5.36 -13.91
N PHE A 227 18.51 -4.89 -12.67
CA PHE A 227 18.37 -3.47 -12.38
C PHE A 227 19.65 -2.66 -12.68
N ARG A 228 20.84 -3.22 -12.46
CA ARG A 228 22.10 -2.60 -12.94
C ARG A 228 22.07 -2.37 -14.44
N TYR A 229 21.62 -3.38 -15.18
CA TYR A 229 21.50 -3.27 -16.64
C TYR A 229 20.46 -2.22 -17.05
N GLN A 230 19.36 -2.13 -16.35
CA GLN A 230 18.34 -1.12 -16.60
C GLN A 230 18.85 0.31 -16.34
N ILE A 231 19.60 0.50 -15.28
CA ILE A 231 20.25 1.79 -14.97
C ILE A 231 21.25 2.14 -16.09
N ALA A 232 22.08 1.19 -16.52
CA ALA A 232 22.97 1.39 -17.66
C ALA A 232 22.20 1.80 -18.93
N GLN A 233 21.03 1.19 -19.16
CA GLN A 233 20.19 1.52 -20.32
C GLN A 233 19.56 2.91 -20.23
N VAL A 234 19.23 3.38 -19.03
CA VAL A 234 18.76 4.76 -18.81
C VAL A 234 19.85 5.76 -19.21
N TYR A 235 21.09 5.57 -18.76
CA TYR A 235 22.22 6.41 -19.16
C TYR A 235 22.53 6.31 -20.66
N TRP A 236 22.46 5.10 -21.23
CA TRP A 236 22.60 4.90 -22.68
C TRP A 236 21.60 5.76 -23.46
N ASN A 237 20.35 5.78 -23.05
CA ASN A 237 19.29 6.57 -23.72
C ASN A 237 19.52 8.07 -23.61
N GLN A 238 20.25 8.52 -22.59
CA GLN A 238 20.68 9.92 -22.39
C GLN A 238 21.99 10.24 -23.13
N LYS A 239 22.62 9.24 -23.78
CA LYS A 239 23.97 9.34 -24.38
C LYS A 239 25.06 9.73 -23.37
N ASP A 240 24.83 9.43 -22.09
CA ASP A 240 25.81 9.56 -21.02
C ASP A 240 26.70 8.32 -21.01
N TRP A 241 27.74 8.36 -21.86
CA TRP A 241 28.60 7.19 -22.09
C TRP A 241 29.47 6.85 -20.89
N ASP A 242 29.85 7.82 -20.08
CA ASP A 242 30.69 7.58 -18.90
C ASP A 242 29.93 6.80 -17.84
N ASN A 243 28.73 7.25 -17.49
CA ASN A 243 27.87 6.52 -16.58
C ASN A 243 27.40 5.18 -17.18
N THR A 244 27.16 5.12 -18.49
CA THR A 244 26.84 3.86 -19.15
C THR A 244 27.96 2.84 -18.97
N ARG A 245 29.22 3.21 -19.24
CA ARG A 245 30.40 2.35 -19.02
C ARG A 245 30.53 1.94 -17.56
N LEU A 246 30.38 2.89 -16.66
CA LEU A 246 30.43 2.63 -15.21
C LEU A 246 29.46 1.52 -14.80
N TRP A 247 28.20 1.61 -15.21
CA TRP A 247 27.18 0.65 -14.82
C TRP A 247 27.34 -0.70 -15.53
N LEU A 248 27.73 -0.74 -16.80
CA LEU A 248 28.05 -1.98 -17.49
C LEU A 248 29.25 -2.69 -16.86
N ASN A 249 30.30 -1.96 -16.46
CA ASN A 249 31.44 -2.53 -15.74
C ASN A 249 31.04 -3.07 -14.36
N LYS A 250 30.14 -2.40 -13.63
CA LYS A 250 29.59 -2.94 -12.36
C LYS A 250 28.88 -4.28 -12.56
N ILE A 251 28.22 -4.49 -13.68
CA ILE A 251 27.60 -5.79 -14.02
C ILE A 251 28.68 -6.84 -14.21
N ILE A 252 29.71 -6.56 -15.01
CA ILE A 252 30.79 -7.49 -15.32
C ILE A 252 31.54 -7.89 -14.06
N THR A 253 31.90 -6.91 -13.23
CA THR A 253 32.69 -7.13 -12.00
C THR A 253 31.92 -7.90 -10.93
N ALA A 254 30.63 -7.67 -10.83
CA ALA A 254 29.78 -8.30 -9.82
C ALA A 254 29.11 -9.59 -10.30
N ALA A 255 29.33 -10.00 -11.57
CA ALA A 255 28.71 -11.18 -12.12
C ALA A 255 29.33 -12.44 -11.53
N GLY A 256 28.51 -13.26 -10.88
CA GLY A 256 28.82 -14.64 -10.50
C GLY A 256 28.68 -15.61 -11.68
N GLU A 257 28.86 -16.90 -11.41
CA GLU A 257 28.72 -17.96 -12.42
C GLU A 257 27.31 -18.01 -13.04
N GLY A 258 26.27 -17.70 -12.29
CA GLY A 258 24.87 -17.67 -12.75
C GLY A 258 24.47 -16.44 -13.57
N ASP A 259 25.32 -15.41 -13.64
CA ASP A 259 24.99 -14.12 -14.26
C ASP A 259 25.49 -13.96 -15.70
N SER A 260 25.80 -15.06 -16.38
CA SER A 260 26.40 -15.05 -17.73
C SER A 260 25.63 -14.19 -18.73
N PHE A 261 24.29 -14.22 -18.71
CA PHE A 261 23.44 -13.43 -19.60
C PHE A 261 23.70 -11.93 -19.51
N TYR A 262 23.68 -11.37 -18.28
CA TYR A 262 23.91 -9.93 -18.07
C TYR A 262 25.35 -9.53 -18.31
N LYS A 263 26.30 -10.38 -17.93
CA LYS A 263 27.74 -10.20 -18.19
C LYS A 263 28.02 -10.11 -19.69
N ASP A 264 27.56 -11.10 -20.47
CA ASP A 264 27.78 -11.14 -21.91
C ASP A 264 27.08 -9.97 -22.63
N THR A 265 25.90 -9.59 -22.13
CA THR A 265 25.16 -8.47 -22.69
C THR A 265 25.88 -7.14 -22.38
N ALA A 266 26.46 -6.98 -21.19
CA ALA A 266 27.23 -5.82 -20.81
C ALA A 266 28.51 -5.69 -21.66
N ILE A 267 29.26 -6.78 -21.85
CA ILE A 267 30.45 -6.81 -22.71
C ILE A 267 30.11 -6.39 -24.14
N ARG A 268 29.03 -6.98 -24.72
CA ARG A 268 28.57 -6.61 -26.09
C ARG A 268 28.14 -5.15 -26.21
N ARG A 269 27.59 -4.57 -25.12
CA ARG A 269 27.19 -3.16 -25.11
C ARG A 269 28.38 -2.23 -24.98
N LEU A 270 29.39 -2.56 -24.16
CA LEU A 270 30.64 -1.79 -24.05
C LEU A 270 31.34 -1.68 -25.41
N ALA A 271 31.47 -2.79 -26.12
CA ALA A 271 32.09 -2.80 -27.45
C ALA A 271 31.39 -1.87 -28.46
N LYS A 272 30.10 -1.56 -28.27
CA LYS A 272 29.36 -0.61 -29.13
C LYS A 272 29.57 0.86 -28.76
N ILE A 273 30.12 1.15 -27.59
CA ILE A 273 30.41 2.54 -27.15
C ILE A 273 31.81 2.93 -27.61
N GLU A 274 32.70 1.97 -27.84
CA GLU A 274 34.09 2.20 -28.19
C GLU A 274 34.29 2.46 -29.71
N TYR A 275 33.23 2.30 -30.51
CA TYR A 275 33.18 2.64 -31.93
C TYR A 275 32.29 3.87 -32.18
#